data_a6ca3f722e37c5d46d2cc939ed3929cb
#
_entry.id   a6ca3f722e37c5d46d2cc939ed3929cb
#
_cell.length_a   1.000
_cell.length_b   1.000
_cell.length_c   1.000
_cell.angle_alpha   90.00
_cell.angle_beta   90.00
_cell.angle_gamma   90.00
#
_symmetry.space_group_name_H-M   'P 1'
#
loop_
_entity.id
_entity.type
_entity.pdbx_description
1 polymer ?
#
loop_
_entity_poly.entity_id
_entity_poly.type
_entity_poly.pdbx_seq_one_letter_code
_entity_poly.pdbx_strand_id
1 'polypeptide(L)'
;MQQQAGRVFAIGDVHGCADELRALIQQLPLRRDSLVVFLGDYIDRGPDSRGVIDTVLELEEYCRVVCLLGNHELMLREYLDGSDPRRVARFIYNGGSATLASYADNDGVFVMSEEHRDFINRLQYHHIEGDHCFVHAGLPAPPEEIDISIHGEEMVWMRRRPSMPEPEYSKIIVHGHSAVNEPEIQPRRINIDTACVYGRRLTALDVNTRQMWHVDRSTAPQPVYLRDTKDSRRHALRFSGSVPVSIVRPNGTRLAFETINYSEIGLLITPTKSADPRLSVGESVSGVIGVGETATPFKGVVLRVDPGRRIAVKIVVEQALR
;
A
#
# COMPACT_ATOMS: atom_id res chain seq x y z
N MET A 1 16.77 20.93 -37.72
CA MET A 1 15.92 21.19 -36.54
C MET A 1 16.06 19.96 -35.66
N GLN A 2 16.76 20.05 -34.54
CA GLN A 2 16.77 18.96 -33.55
C GLN A 2 15.34 18.85 -33.01
N GLN A 3 14.70 17.69 -33.19
CA GLN A 3 13.46 17.37 -32.50
C GLN A 3 13.77 17.47 -31.01
N GLN A 4 13.15 18.43 -30.34
CA GLN A 4 13.24 18.55 -28.90
C GLN A 4 12.64 17.27 -28.33
N ALA A 5 13.47 16.42 -27.70
CA ALA A 5 12.99 15.19 -27.07
C ALA A 5 11.82 15.51 -26.14
N GLY A 6 10.78 14.68 -26.17
CA GLY A 6 9.60 14.87 -25.32
C GLY A 6 10.00 14.99 -23.86
N ARG A 7 9.27 15.79 -23.08
CA ARG A 7 9.52 15.95 -21.63
C ARG A 7 9.23 14.64 -20.91
N VAL A 8 10.04 14.33 -19.91
CA VAL A 8 9.90 13.14 -19.08
C VAL A 8 9.49 13.55 -17.66
N PHE A 9 8.32 13.09 -17.24
CA PHE A 9 7.79 13.35 -15.91
C PHE A 9 7.79 12.07 -15.07
N ALA A 10 8.17 12.17 -13.80
CA ALA A 10 7.98 11.11 -12.81
C ALA A 10 6.87 11.52 -11.85
N ILE A 11 6.01 10.58 -11.44
CA ILE A 11 4.97 10.78 -10.41
C ILE A 11 5.24 9.79 -9.27
N GLY A 12 5.28 10.31 -8.04
CA GLY A 12 5.49 9.52 -6.83
C GLY A 12 4.28 8.70 -6.40
N ASP A 13 4.36 8.08 -5.23
CA ASP A 13 3.39 7.15 -4.68
C ASP A 13 2.01 7.80 -4.54
N VAL A 14 0.99 7.18 -5.12
CA VAL A 14 -0.38 7.73 -5.22
C VAL A 14 -1.29 7.20 -4.12
N HIS A 15 -1.23 5.90 -3.85
CA HIS A 15 -1.99 5.24 -2.79
C HIS A 15 -3.48 5.64 -2.75
N GLY A 16 -4.22 5.39 -3.83
CA GLY A 16 -5.66 5.64 -3.85
C GLY A 16 -6.08 7.13 -3.74
N CYS A 17 -5.15 8.07 -3.91
CA CYS A 17 -5.41 9.50 -3.92
C CYS A 17 -5.79 9.98 -5.33
N ALA A 18 -6.93 9.51 -5.86
CA ALA A 18 -7.33 9.73 -7.25
C ALA A 18 -7.61 11.20 -7.57
N ASP A 19 -8.20 11.95 -6.64
CA ASP A 19 -8.51 13.36 -6.86
C ASP A 19 -7.23 14.21 -6.93
N GLU A 20 -6.26 13.92 -6.07
CA GLU A 20 -4.94 14.56 -6.09
C GLU A 20 -4.18 14.21 -7.37
N LEU A 21 -4.29 12.96 -7.85
CA LEU A 21 -3.68 12.55 -9.12
C LEU A 21 -4.28 13.31 -10.31
N ARG A 22 -5.61 13.39 -10.42
CA ARG A 22 -6.30 14.14 -11.47
C ARG A 22 -5.90 15.63 -11.45
N ALA A 23 -5.89 16.23 -10.27
CA ALA A 23 -5.49 17.62 -10.10
C ALA A 23 -4.01 17.86 -10.45
N LEU A 24 -3.12 16.92 -10.14
CA LEU A 24 -1.71 17.01 -10.49
C LEU A 24 -1.52 16.90 -12.01
N ILE A 25 -2.13 15.93 -12.67
CA ILE A 25 -2.06 15.74 -14.13
C ILE A 25 -2.52 17.00 -14.86
N GLN A 26 -3.59 17.66 -14.39
CA GLN A 26 -4.08 18.91 -14.99
C GLN A 26 -3.08 20.09 -14.90
N GLN A 27 -2.16 20.07 -13.94
CA GLN A 27 -1.13 21.11 -13.81
C GLN A 27 0.09 20.85 -14.69
N LEU A 28 0.31 19.60 -15.10
CA LEU A 28 1.48 19.23 -15.90
C LEU A 28 1.34 19.73 -17.34
N PRO A 29 2.38 20.34 -17.92
CA PRO A 29 2.38 20.77 -19.32
C PRO A 29 2.61 19.56 -20.26
N LEU A 30 1.73 18.58 -20.17
CA LEU A 30 1.80 17.36 -20.96
C LEU A 30 1.50 17.61 -22.43
N ARG A 31 2.16 16.85 -23.28
CA ARG A 31 1.99 16.80 -24.72
C ARG A 31 1.91 15.35 -25.16
N ARG A 32 1.47 15.10 -26.40
CA ARG A 32 1.38 13.73 -26.92
C ARG A 32 2.75 13.01 -27.01
N ASP A 33 3.84 13.77 -27.11
CA ASP A 33 5.21 13.26 -27.11
C ASP A 33 5.85 13.20 -25.72
N SER A 34 5.14 13.58 -24.66
CA SER A 34 5.61 13.44 -23.28
C SER A 34 5.65 11.97 -22.85
N LEU A 35 6.58 11.67 -21.95
CA LEU A 35 6.63 10.42 -21.20
C LEU A 35 6.28 10.70 -19.73
N VAL A 36 5.32 9.97 -19.19
CA VAL A 36 5.01 9.98 -17.76
C VAL A 36 5.39 8.63 -17.15
N VAL A 37 6.23 8.63 -16.13
CA VAL A 37 6.66 7.44 -15.40
C VAL A 37 6.05 7.48 -14.01
N PHE A 38 5.15 6.55 -13.71
CA PHE A 38 4.64 6.34 -12.36
C PHE A 38 5.58 5.41 -11.60
N LEU A 39 5.95 5.80 -10.38
CA LEU A 39 6.95 5.07 -9.58
C LEU A 39 6.39 3.88 -8.79
N GLY A 40 5.10 3.53 -8.99
CA GLY A 40 4.42 2.45 -8.26
C GLY A 40 3.54 2.95 -7.12
N ASP A 41 3.01 2.01 -6.34
CA ASP A 41 2.12 2.25 -5.20
C ASP A 41 0.89 3.10 -5.58
N TYR A 42 0.13 2.59 -6.55
CA TYR A 42 -1.14 3.21 -7.02
C TYR A 42 -2.26 2.99 -6.01
N ILE A 43 -2.27 1.82 -5.38
CA ILE A 43 -3.36 1.27 -4.57
C ILE A 43 -3.07 1.36 -3.07
N ASP A 44 -4.05 0.96 -2.29
CA ASP A 44 -4.01 0.81 -0.84
C ASP A 44 -4.01 2.14 -0.06
N ARG A 45 -4.43 2.06 1.20
CA ARG A 45 -4.45 3.17 2.18
C ARG A 45 -5.45 4.27 1.86
N GLY A 46 -5.43 4.80 0.64
CA GLY A 46 -6.30 5.89 0.20
C GLY A 46 -7.68 5.41 -0.27
N PRO A 47 -8.60 6.33 -0.47
CA PRO A 47 -10.03 6.00 -0.60
C PRO A 47 -10.41 5.42 -1.97
N ASP A 48 -9.65 5.69 -3.04
CA ASP A 48 -10.06 5.39 -4.41
C ASP A 48 -8.93 4.79 -5.25
N SER A 49 -8.53 3.56 -4.91
CA SER A 49 -7.54 2.78 -5.69
C SER A 49 -8.03 2.52 -7.13
N ARG A 50 -9.34 2.28 -7.30
CA ARG A 50 -9.93 2.06 -8.62
C ARG A 50 -9.80 3.32 -9.49
N GLY A 51 -10.20 4.47 -8.99
CA GLY A 51 -10.12 5.73 -9.73
C GLY A 51 -8.70 6.18 -10.03
N VAL A 52 -7.68 5.74 -9.26
CA VAL A 52 -6.28 5.95 -9.63
C VAL A 52 -5.93 5.16 -10.89
N ILE A 53 -6.29 3.87 -10.94
CA ILE A 53 -6.00 3.03 -12.12
C ILE A 53 -6.78 3.53 -13.34
N ASP A 54 -8.08 3.87 -13.19
CA ASP A 54 -8.88 4.50 -14.25
C ASP A 54 -8.16 5.74 -14.82
N THR A 55 -7.67 6.63 -13.94
CA THR A 55 -6.97 7.87 -14.35
C THR A 55 -5.66 7.60 -15.08
N VAL A 56 -4.90 6.56 -14.70
CA VAL A 56 -3.66 6.18 -15.39
C VAL A 56 -3.97 5.60 -16.77
N LEU A 57 -4.99 4.76 -16.89
CA LEU A 57 -5.42 4.19 -18.17
C LEU A 57 -5.90 5.28 -19.13
N GLU A 58 -6.69 6.25 -18.66
CA GLU A 58 -7.08 7.42 -19.46
C GLU A 58 -5.86 8.23 -19.93
N LEU A 59 -4.83 8.37 -19.10
CA LEU A 59 -3.61 9.10 -19.47
C LEU A 59 -2.80 8.36 -20.56
N GLU A 60 -2.82 7.03 -20.59
CA GLU A 60 -2.18 6.21 -21.63
C GLU A 60 -2.75 6.47 -23.04
N GLU A 61 -4.02 6.87 -23.14
CA GLU A 61 -4.63 7.26 -24.41
C GLU A 61 -4.13 8.63 -24.92
N TYR A 62 -3.60 9.46 -24.01
CA TYR A 62 -3.15 10.80 -24.35
C TYR A 62 -1.66 10.89 -24.66
N CYS A 63 -0.78 10.28 -23.87
CA CYS A 63 0.68 10.32 -24.03
C CYS A 63 1.32 8.99 -23.68
N ARG A 64 2.65 8.90 -23.82
CA ARG A 64 3.39 7.70 -23.38
C ARG A 64 3.38 7.61 -21.87
N VAL A 65 2.98 6.46 -21.33
CA VAL A 65 3.02 6.19 -19.89
C VAL A 65 3.82 4.92 -19.63
N VAL A 66 4.65 4.94 -18.61
CA VAL A 66 5.33 3.77 -18.05
C VAL A 66 4.89 3.62 -16.61
N CYS A 67 4.42 2.43 -16.26
CA CYS A 67 3.91 2.11 -14.94
C CYS A 67 4.84 1.12 -14.25
N LEU A 68 5.43 1.54 -13.12
CA LEU A 68 6.30 0.67 -12.33
C LEU A 68 5.49 -0.11 -11.28
N LEU A 69 6.04 -1.25 -10.91
CA LEU A 69 5.52 -2.11 -9.85
C LEU A 69 5.97 -1.55 -8.49
N GLY A 70 5.00 -1.21 -7.63
CA GLY A 70 5.25 -0.97 -6.22
C GLY A 70 5.09 -2.23 -5.38
N ASN A 71 5.52 -2.19 -4.14
CA ASN A 71 5.34 -3.31 -3.22
C ASN A 71 3.85 -3.56 -2.90
N HIS A 72 2.99 -2.56 -3.01
CA HIS A 72 1.56 -2.70 -2.81
C HIS A 72 0.89 -3.48 -3.94
N GLU A 73 1.24 -3.26 -5.18
CA GLU A 73 0.76 -4.05 -6.31
C GLU A 73 1.33 -5.47 -6.29
N LEU A 74 2.58 -5.66 -5.84
CA LEU A 74 3.13 -7.00 -5.63
C LEU A 74 2.32 -7.77 -4.57
N MET A 75 1.97 -7.13 -3.46
CA MET A 75 1.11 -7.73 -2.43
C MET A 75 -0.29 -8.03 -2.95
N LEU A 76 -0.87 -7.19 -3.83
CA LEU A 76 -2.16 -7.47 -4.47
C LEU A 76 -2.08 -8.68 -5.40
N ARG A 77 -1.01 -8.81 -6.22
CA ARG A 77 -0.79 -10.02 -7.04
C ARG A 77 -0.78 -11.29 -6.19
N GLU A 78 -0.08 -11.25 -5.08
CA GLU A 78 0.00 -12.37 -4.13
C GLU A 78 -1.34 -12.64 -3.43
N TYR A 79 -2.10 -11.60 -3.12
CA TYR A 79 -3.46 -11.71 -2.58
C TYR A 79 -4.41 -12.39 -3.58
N LEU A 80 -4.35 -11.99 -4.86
CA LEU A 80 -5.20 -12.55 -5.93
C LEU A 80 -4.84 -14.00 -6.26
N ASP A 81 -3.58 -14.40 -6.10
CA ASP A 81 -3.14 -15.79 -6.21
C ASP A 81 -3.74 -16.65 -5.09
N GLY A 82 -3.98 -16.10 -3.90
CA GLY A 82 -4.67 -16.74 -2.79
C GLY A 82 -3.99 -17.97 -2.19
N SER A 83 -2.80 -18.35 -2.68
CA SER A 83 -2.10 -19.59 -2.34
C SER A 83 -1.47 -19.58 -0.94
N ASP A 84 -1.08 -18.41 -0.42
CA ASP A 84 -0.47 -18.23 0.89
C ASP A 84 -1.22 -17.17 1.73
N PRO A 85 -1.97 -17.58 2.75
CA PRO A 85 -2.68 -16.67 3.63
C PRO A 85 -1.81 -15.68 4.42
N ARG A 86 -0.50 -15.93 4.58
CA ARG A 86 0.41 -14.92 5.14
C ARG A 86 0.55 -13.74 4.19
N ARG A 87 0.55 -14.01 2.88
CA ARG A 87 0.55 -12.98 1.83
C ARG A 87 -0.76 -12.21 1.80
N VAL A 88 -1.89 -12.92 1.95
CA VAL A 88 -3.21 -12.31 2.12
C VAL A 88 -3.22 -11.36 3.32
N ALA A 89 -2.74 -11.83 4.48
CA ALA A 89 -2.65 -11.00 5.68
C ALA A 89 -1.72 -9.80 5.48
N ARG A 90 -0.55 -9.99 4.83
CA ARG A 90 0.39 -8.91 4.52
C ARG A 90 -0.26 -7.80 3.69
N PHE A 91 -1.02 -8.14 2.65
CA PHE A 91 -1.77 -7.19 1.84
C PHE A 91 -2.77 -6.39 2.68
N ILE A 92 -3.60 -7.07 3.46
CA ILE A 92 -4.61 -6.44 4.31
C ILE A 92 -3.95 -5.50 5.35
N TYR A 93 -2.87 -5.95 6.04
CA TYR A 93 -2.17 -5.16 7.05
C TYR A 93 -1.48 -3.91 6.50
N ASN A 94 -1.11 -3.91 5.22
CA ASN A 94 -0.48 -2.76 4.58
C ASN A 94 -1.48 -1.78 3.95
N GLY A 95 -2.78 -1.95 4.20
CA GLY A 95 -3.82 -1.04 3.73
C GLY A 95 -4.61 -1.53 2.52
N GLY A 96 -4.43 -2.79 2.12
CA GLY A 96 -5.14 -3.45 1.00
C GLY A 96 -6.65 -3.47 1.15
N SER A 97 -7.12 -3.33 2.37
CA SER A 97 -8.53 -3.17 2.67
C SER A 97 -9.19 -1.98 1.98
N ALA A 98 -8.46 -0.87 1.82
CA ALA A 98 -8.96 0.29 1.10
C ALA A 98 -9.15 -0.04 -0.39
N THR A 99 -8.23 -0.81 -0.96
CA THR A 99 -8.36 -1.31 -2.33
C THR A 99 -9.58 -2.22 -2.48
N LEU A 100 -9.75 -3.20 -1.58
CA LEU A 100 -10.93 -4.08 -1.62
C LEU A 100 -12.23 -3.28 -1.53
N ALA A 101 -12.28 -2.26 -0.68
CA ALA A 101 -13.44 -1.37 -0.55
C ALA A 101 -13.69 -0.53 -1.81
N SER A 102 -12.62 -0.04 -2.45
CA SER A 102 -12.71 0.75 -3.69
C SER A 102 -13.25 -0.06 -4.89
N TYR A 103 -13.07 -1.38 -4.87
CA TYR A 103 -13.56 -2.32 -5.88
C TYR A 103 -14.80 -3.10 -5.46
N ALA A 104 -15.37 -2.80 -4.29
CA ALA A 104 -16.56 -3.50 -3.83
C ALA A 104 -17.78 -3.14 -4.69
N ASP A 105 -18.56 -4.16 -5.08
CA ASP A 105 -19.87 -3.97 -5.69
C ASP A 105 -20.94 -3.58 -4.64
N ASN A 106 -22.20 -3.48 -5.07
CA ASN A 106 -23.31 -3.10 -4.20
C ASN A 106 -23.54 -4.09 -3.04
N ASP A 107 -23.08 -5.33 -3.17
CA ASP A 107 -23.17 -6.37 -2.15
C ASP A 107 -21.91 -6.45 -1.27
N GLY A 108 -20.94 -5.57 -1.51
CA GLY A 108 -19.67 -5.52 -0.78
C GLY A 108 -18.65 -6.58 -1.24
N VAL A 109 -18.88 -7.20 -2.40
CA VAL A 109 -17.98 -8.20 -2.97
C VAL A 109 -16.90 -7.49 -3.79
N PHE A 110 -15.64 -7.88 -3.58
CA PHE A 110 -14.52 -7.38 -4.37
C PHE A 110 -14.62 -7.85 -5.83
N VAL A 111 -14.75 -6.89 -6.75
CA VAL A 111 -14.84 -7.14 -8.20
C VAL A 111 -13.86 -6.23 -8.95
N MET A 112 -12.74 -6.79 -9.37
CA MET A 112 -11.77 -6.09 -10.21
C MET A 112 -11.96 -6.49 -11.67
N SER A 113 -12.09 -5.51 -12.57
CA SER A 113 -12.21 -5.73 -14.02
C SER A 113 -10.99 -6.45 -14.59
N GLU A 114 -11.15 -7.11 -15.73
CA GLU A 114 -10.03 -7.74 -16.44
C GLU A 114 -8.98 -6.69 -16.86
N GLU A 115 -9.42 -5.55 -17.35
CA GLU A 115 -8.55 -4.44 -17.72
C GLU A 115 -7.65 -3.98 -16.56
N HIS A 116 -8.19 -3.85 -15.34
CA HIS A 116 -7.40 -3.48 -14.16
C HIS A 116 -6.49 -4.62 -13.69
N ARG A 117 -6.91 -5.87 -13.84
CA ARG A 117 -6.03 -7.03 -13.59
C ARG A 117 -4.84 -7.04 -14.55
N ASP A 118 -5.10 -6.77 -15.83
CA ASP A 118 -4.07 -6.67 -16.86
C ASP A 118 -3.13 -5.50 -16.59
N PHE A 119 -3.67 -4.35 -16.15
CA PHE A 119 -2.85 -3.24 -15.69
C PHE A 119 -1.89 -3.68 -14.58
N ILE A 120 -2.39 -4.29 -13.52
CA ILE A 120 -1.57 -4.78 -12.41
C ILE A 120 -0.52 -5.80 -12.90
N ASN A 121 -0.87 -6.70 -13.82
CA ASN A 121 0.02 -7.77 -14.28
C ASN A 121 1.16 -7.27 -15.19
N ARG A 122 0.98 -6.17 -15.92
CA ARG A 122 1.97 -5.61 -16.84
C ARG A 122 2.96 -4.60 -16.22
N LEU A 123 2.83 -4.27 -14.93
CA LEU A 123 3.70 -3.33 -14.25
C LEU A 123 5.16 -3.79 -14.28
N GLN A 124 6.08 -2.85 -14.54
CA GLN A 124 7.51 -3.10 -14.72
C GLN A 124 8.27 -2.82 -13.42
N TYR A 125 9.38 -3.52 -13.21
CA TYR A 125 10.22 -3.29 -12.02
C TYR A 125 11.05 -2.02 -12.11
N HIS A 126 11.50 -1.65 -13.32
CA HIS A 126 12.24 -0.43 -13.57
C HIS A 126 12.08 0.01 -15.03
N HIS A 127 12.46 1.26 -15.28
CA HIS A 127 12.52 1.83 -16.64
C HIS A 127 13.76 2.72 -16.76
N ILE A 128 14.39 2.70 -17.93
CA ILE A 128 15.54 3.56 -18.24
C ILE A 128 15.14 4.51 -19.37
N GLU A 129 15.27 5.81 -19.14
CA GLU A 129 15.09 6.84 -20.16
C GLU A 129 16.23 7.85 -20.05
N GLY A 130 17.07 7.96 -21.09
CA GLY A 130 18.25 8.80 -21.09
C GLY A 130 19.21 8.51 -19.92
N ASP A 131 19.52 9.51 -19.11
CA ASP A 131 20.41 9.39 -17.96
C ASP A 131 19.70 9.00 -16.66
N HIS A 132 18.40 8.70 -16.73
CA HIS A 132 17.60 8.35 -15.55
C HIS A 132 17.21 6.88 -15.55
N CYS A 133 17.23 6.27 -14.37
CA CYS A 133 16.63 4.98 -14.09
C CYS A 133 15.54 5.16 -13.03
N PHE A 134 14.33 4.79 -13.39
CA PHE A 134 13.14 4.84 -12.54
C PHE A 134 12.92 3.48 -11.89
N VAL A 135 12.72 3.46 -10.60
CA VAL A 135 12.44 2.26 -9.81
C VAL A 135 11.54 2.63 -8.63
N HIS A 136 10.77 1.68 -8.12
CA HIS A 136 9.88 2.01 -7.00
C HIS A 136 10.66 2.36 -5.73
N ALA A 137 11.50 1.46 -5.21
CA ALA A 137 12.17 1.65 -3.92
C ALA A 137 13.69 1.85 -4.04
N GLY A 138 14.37 1.09 -4.88
CA GLY A 138 15.80 1.22 -5.07
C GLY A 138 16.39 0.12 -5.94
N LEU A 139 17.68 0.24 -6.23
CA LEU A 139 18.44 -0.75 -6.99
C LEU A 139 19.46 -1.44 -6.08
N PRO A 140 19.47 -2.78 -6.01
CA PRO A 140 20.48 -3.54 -5.27
C PRO A 140 21.82 -3.62 -6.01
N ALA A 141 21.81 -3.39 -7.33
CA ALA A 141 22.99 -3.43 -8.21
C ALA A 141 22.87 -2.32 -9.30
N PRO A 142 23.93 -2.03 -10.06
CA PRO A 142 23.83 -1.15 -11.22
C PRO A 142 22.72 -1.59 -12.18
N PRO A 143 22.02 -0.64 -12.86
CA PRO A 143 20.88 -0.98 -13.74
C PRO A 143 21.20 -2.03 -14.81
N GLU A 144 22.42 -2.06 -15.33
CA GLU A 144 22.92 -2.98 -16.32
C GLU A 144 23.16 -4.42 -15.79
N GLU A 145 23.23 -4.58 -14.46
CA GLU A 145 23.44 -5.87 -13.78
C GLU A 145 22.17 -6.42 -13.13
N ILE A 146 21.03 -5.72 -13.30
CA ILE A 146 19.76 -6.15 -12.71
C ILE A 146 19.23 -7.41 -13.38
N ASP A 147 19.06 -8.45 -12.58
CA ASP A 147 18.28 -9.65 -12.92
C ASP A 147 16.98 -9.63 -12.11
N ILE A 148 15.86 -9.45 -12.78
CA ILE A 148 14.53 -9.33 -12.14
C ILE A 148 14.17 -10.61 -11.36
N SER A 149 14.60 -11.78 -11.82
CA SER A 149 14.32 -13.04 -11.13
C SER A 149 15.01 -13.15 -9.76
N ILE A 150 16.10 -12.40 -9.56
CA ILE A 150 16.90 -12.37 -8.33
C ILE A 150 16.55 -11.12 -7.51
N HIS A 151 16.49 -9.96 -8.16
CA HIS A 151 16.46 -8.66 -7.52
C HIS A 151 15.06 -8.05 -7.40
N GLY A 152 14.06 -8.62 -8.09
CA GLY A 152 12.74 -7.97 -8.26
C GLY A 152 12.07 -7.63 -6.93
N GLU A 153 12.05 -8.56 -5.97
CA GLU A 153 11.42 -8.29 -4.66
C GLU A 153 12.18 -7.19 -3.91
N GLU A 154 13.52 -7.21 -3.94
CA GLU A 154 14.32 -6.19 -3.26
C GLU A 154 14.10 -4.79 -3.87
N MET A 155 13.93 -4.69 -5.17
CA MET A 155 13.70 -3.41 -5.88
C MET A 155 12.43 -2.70 -5.45
N VAL A 156 11.44 -3.42 -4.93
CA VAL A 156 10.16 -2.84 -4.47
C VAL A 156 10.06 -2.70 -2.94
N TRP A 157 11.01 -3.28 -2.19
CA TRP A 157 11.01 -3.23 -0.73
C TRP A 157 12.22 -2.54 -0.11
N MET A 158 13.26 -2.26 -0.89
CA MET A 158 14.51 -1.72 -0.40
C MET A 158 14.30 -0.41 0.36
N ARG A 159 14.87 -0.34 1.56
CA ARG A 159 15.00 0.90 2.33
C ARG A 159 16.47 1.15 2.62
N ARG A 160 17.03 2.18 2.01
CA ARG A 160 18.41 2.55 2.27
C ARG A 160 18.52 3.24 3.62
N ARG A 161 19.44 2.77 4.43
CA ARG A 161 19.82 3.47 5.66
C ARG A 161 20.79 4.61 5.31
N PRO A 162 20.73 5.75 6.01
CA PRO A 162 21.66 6.88 5.77
C PRO A 162 23.14 6.49 5.87
N SER A 163 23.47 5.42 6.63
CA SER A 163 24.84 4.90 6.81
C SER A 163 25.34 4.02 5.67
N MET A 164 24.49 3.66 4.72
CA MET A 164 24.94 2.83 3.59
C MET A 164 25.61 3.71 2.53
N PRO A 165 26.79 3.33 2.02
CA PRO A 165 27.44 4.09 0.95
C PRO A 165 26.53 4.17 -0.28
N GLU A 166 26.53 5.32 -0.95
CA GLU A 166 25.86 5.45 -2.24
C GLU A 166 26.54 4.53 -3.25
N PRO A 167 25.80 3.67 -3.95
CA PRO A 167 26.40 2.92 -5.06
C PRO A 167 26.79 3.89 -6.18
N GLU A 168 27.89 3.62 -6.84
CA GLU A 168 28.31 4.35 -8.02
C GLU A 168 27.49 3.86 -9.24
N TYR A 169 26.30 4.43 -9.42
CA TYR A 169 25.50 4.17 -10.62
C TYR A 169 25.88 5.09 -11.77
N SER A 170 25.85 4.58 -12.99
CA SER A 170 25.98 5.36 -14.22
C SER A 170 24.78 6.29 -14.42
N LYS A 171 23.60 5.95 -13.87
CA LYS A 171 22.32 6.65 -14.01
C LYS A 171 21.93 7.41 -12.75
N ILE A 172 21.04 8.37 -12.91
CA ILE A 172 20.35 9.05 -11.81
C ILE A 172 19.12 8.23 -11.45
N ILE A 173 19.04 7.77 -10.23
CA ILE A 173 17.93 6.94 -9.75
C ILE A 173 16.79 7.84 -9.29
N VAL A 174 15.61 7.66 -9.88
CA VAL A 174 14.36 8.33 -9.48
C VAL A 174 13.44 7.30 -8.84
N HIS A 175 13.03 7.54 -7.59
CA HIS A 175 12.27 6.54 -6.83
C HIS A 175 11.25 7.17 -5.87
N GLY A 176 10.38 6.31 -5.28
CA GLY A 176 9.39 6.59 -4.25
C GLY A 176 9.59 5.74 -2.99
N HIS A 177 8.52 5.08 -2.52
CA HIS A 177 8.47 4.09 -1.43
C HIS A 177 8.83 4.60 -0.04
N SER A 178 9.85 5.41 0.07
CA SER A 178 10.34 5.92 1.36
C SER A 178 9.81 7.32 1.58
N ALA A 179 8.66 7.41 2.24
CA ALA A 179 7.95 8.67 2.43
C ALA A 179 8.81 9.75 3.11
N VAL A 180 8.89 10.90 2.46
CA VAL A 180 9.65 12.08 2.92
C VAL A 180 8.75 13.31 3.04
N ASN A 181 9.20 14.32 3.78
CA ASN A 181 8.44 15.57 3.93
C ASN A 181 8.51 16.45 2.69
N GLU A 182 9.68 16.52 2.12
CA GLU A 182 10.00 17.27 0.91
C GLU A 182 10.81 16.36 -0.01
N PRO A 183 10.74 16.55 -1.35
CA PRO A 183 11.54 15.75 -2.28
C PRO A 183 13.03 15.78 -1.93
N GLU A 184 13.64 14.62 -1.87
CA GLU A 184 15.08 14.50 -1.65
C GLU A 184 15.81 14.48 -2.99
N ILE A 185 16.62 15.51 -3.25
CA ILE A 185 17.41 15.62 -4.47
C ILE A 185 18.88 15.48 -4.13
N GLN A 186 19.46 14.38 -4.52
CA GLN A 186 20.89 14.10 -4.41
C GLN A 186 21.50 13.99 -5.83
N PRO A 187 22.82 14.06 -5.97
CA PRO A 187 23.46 14.04 -7.30
C PRO A 187 23.09 12.83 -8.17
N ARG A 188 22.91 11.66 -7.56
CA ARG A 188 22.60 10.40 -8.25
C ARG A 188 21.29 9.75 -7.82
N ARG A 189 20.52 10.39 -6.94
CA ARG A 189 19.27 9.84 -6.41
C ARG A 189 18.24 10.94 -6.14
N ILE A 190 16.99 10.68 -6.53
CA ILE A 190 15.86 11.57 -6.30
C ILE A 190 14.72 10.77 -5.74
N ASN A 191 14.24 11.15 -4.57
CA ASN A 191 13.03 10.61 -3.96
C ASN A 191 11.91 11.64 -4.02
N ILE A 192 10.77 11.25 -4.62
CA ILE A 192 9.59 12.12 -4.74
C ILE A 192 8.33 11.53 -4.10
N ASP A 193 8.44 10.50 -3.26
CA ASP A 193 7.34 10.07 -2.41
C ASP A 193 7.15 11.08 -1.27
N THR A 194 6.28 12.03 -1.48
CA THR A 194 5.99 13.10 -0.51
C THR A 194 4.77 12.82 0.35
N ALA A 195 4.45 11.54 0.58
CA ALA A 195 3.50 11.07 1.57
C ALA A 195 2.05 11.57 1.37
N CYS A 196 1.57 11.59 0.13
CA CYS A 196 0.23 12.07 -0.20
C CYS A 196 -0.85 11.43 0.67
N VAL A 197 -0.89 10.11 0.74
CA VAL A 197 -1.90 9.37 1.50
C VAL A 197 -1.88 9.68 3.00
N TYR A 198 -0.77 10.16 3.53
CA TYR A 198 -0.62 10.56 4.93
C TYR A 198 -0.93 12.04 5.19
N GLY A 199 -1.66 12.68 4.26
CA GLY A 199 -2.13 14.05 4.42
C GLY A 199 -1.13 15.12 3.99
N ARG A 200 -0.11 14.74 3.21
CA ARG A 200 0.88 15.67 2.65
C ARG A 200 0.54 16.01 1.20
N ARG A 201 1.43 15.73 0.27
CA ARG A 201 1.25 16.12 -1.13
C ARG A 201 1.61 14.99 -2.09
N LEU A 202 1.01 15.01 -3.28
CA LEU A 202 1.43 14.21 -4.42
C LEU A 202 2.37 15.06 -5.28
N THR A 203 3.54 14.52 -5.63
CA THR A 203 4.58 15.24 -6.35
C THR A 203 4.85 14.64 -7.72
N ALA A 204 5.00 15.51 -8.72
CA ALA A 204 5.54 15.19 -10.04
C ALA A 204 6.84 15.97 -10.28
N LEU A 205 7.78 15.33 -10.98
CA LEU A 205 9.09 15.87 -11.35
C LEU A 205 9.29 15.81 -12.86
N ASP A 206 9.60 16.91 -13.51
CA ASP A 206 10.28 16.89 -14.81
C ASP A 206 11.74 16.56 -14.58
N VAL A 207 12.18 15.40 -15.01
CA VAL A 207 13.54 14.91 -14.71
C VAL A 207 14.64 15.68 -15.45
N ASN A 208 14.30 16.30 -16.56
CA ASN A 208 15.25 17.04 -17.39
C ASN A 208 15.51 18.45 -16.82
N THR A 209 14.45 19.15 -16.43
CA THR A 209 14.52 20.54 -15.94
C THR A 209 14.60 20.66 -14.43
N ARG A 210 14.29 19.58 -13.71
CA ARG A 210 14.11 19.53 -12.24
C ARG A 210 12.95 20.37 -11.73
N GLN A 211 12.07 20.83 -12.61
CA GLN A 211 10.84 21.48 -12.20
C GLN A 211 9.91 20.47 -11.53
N MET A 212 9.26 20.89 -10.46
CA MET A 212 8.31 20.08 -9.70
C MET A 212 6.93 20.71 -9.68
N TRP A 213 5.93 19.87 -9.61
CA TRP A 213 4.53 20.20 -9.35
C TRP A 213 4.06 19.35 -8.18
N HIS A 214 3.17 19.90 -7.41
CA HIS A 214 2.57 19.16 -6.30
C HIS A 214 1.12 19.59 -6.06
N VAL A 215 0.36 18.65 -5.52
CA VAL A 215 -1.01 18.86 -5.04
C VAL A 215 -1.04 18.43 -3.57
N ASP A 216 -1.39 19.39 -2.72
CA ASP A 216 -1.58 19.11 -1.30
C ASP A 216 -2.88 18.32 -1.09
N ARG A 217 -2.82 17.34 -0.21
CA ARG A 217 -4.01 16.59 0.22
C ARG A 217 -4.86 17.39 1.24
N SER A 218 -5.09 18.65 1.01
CA SER A 218 -5.73 19.55 1.97
C SER A 218 -7.26 19.40 2.02
N THR A 219 -7.89 18.73 1.06
CA THR A 219 -9.35 18.74 0.89
C THR A 219 -9.95 17.38 0.56
N ALA A 220 -9.17 16.31 0.40
CA ALA A 220 -9.76 14.99 0.25
C ALA A 220 -10.58 14.70 1.49
N PRO A 221 -11.85 14.28 1.37
CA PRO A 221 -12.57 13.79 2.53
C PRO A 221 -11.68 12.73 3.17
N GLN A 222 -11.36 12.94 4.45
CA GLN A 222 -10.73 11.90 5.28
C GLN A 222 -11.42 10.59 4.91
N PRO A 223 -10.69 9.48 4.68
CA PRO A 223 -11.33 8.23 4.34
C PRO A 223 -12.54 8.10 5.26
N VAL A 224 -13.71 7.92 4.68
CA VAL A 224 -14.93 7.75 5.46
C VAL A 224 -14.79 6.39 6.11
N TYR A 225 -14.02 6.38 7.19
CA TYR A 225 -14.13 5.28 8.13
C TYR A 225 -15.61 5.21 8.46
N LEU A 226 -16.26 4.10 8.23
CA LEU A 226 -17.64 3.89 8.64
C LEU A 226 -17.69 4.32 10.12
N ARG A 227 -18.05 5.58 10.34
CA ARG A 227 -18.22 6.14 11.66
C ARG A 227 -19.43 5.43 12.24
N ASP A 228 -19.17 4.48 13.11
CA ASP A 228 -20.12 4.25 14.19
C ASP A 228 -20.19 5.57 14.94
N THR A 229 -21.31 6.29 14.81
CA THR A 229 -21.51 7.71 15.11
C THR A 229 -21.34 8.07 16.60
N LYS A 230 -20.76 7.22 17.42
CA LYS A 230 -20.59 7.41 18.87
C LYS A 230 -19.15 7.30 19.41
N ASP A 231 -18.14 6.95 18.63
CA ASP A 231 -16.77 6.86 19.14
C ASP A 231 -15.74 7.40 18.15
N SER A 232 -15.34 8.67 18.35
CA SER A 232 -14.37 9.41 17.53
C SER A 232 -12.92 8.90 17.63
N ARG A 233 -12.65 7.76 18.29
CA ARG A 233 -11.33 7.20 18.57
C ARG A 233 -10.94 5.98 17.72
N ARG A 234 -11.74 5.62 16.70
CA ARG A 234 -11.50 4.44 15.88
C ARG A 234 -10.98 4.83 14.50
N HIS A 235 -9.70 4.58 14.25
CA HIS A 235 -8.96 4.98 13.06
C HIS A 235 -8.60 3.82 12.11
N ALA A 236 -9.31 2.70 12.12
CA ALA A 236 -9.00 1.57 11.24
C ALA A 236 -10.26 0.99 10.57
N LEU A 237 -10.14 0.66 9.29
CA LEU A 237 -11.16 -0.04 8.53
C LEU A 237 -11.46 -1.40 9.17
N ARG A 238 -12.73 -1.77 9.24
CA ARG A 238 -13.17 -3.05 9.78
C ARG A 238 -13.76 -3.91 8.68
N PHE A 239 -13.31 -5.13 8.63
CA PHE A 239 -13.84 -6.15 7.75
C PHE A 239 -14.89 -6.96 8.51
N SER A 240 -16.05 -7.17 7.90
CA SER A 240 -17.02 -8.15 8.35
C SER A 240 -16.71 -9.49 7.68
N GLY A 241 -16.50 -10.52 8.48
CA GLY A 241 -16.25 -11.89 7.99
C GLY A 241 -15.95 -12.82 9.15
N SER A 242 -16.39 -14.07 9.02
CA SER A 242 -16.12 -15.11 10.02
C SER A 242 -14.81 -15.80 9.66
N VAL A 243 -13.74 -15.43 10.35
CA VAL A 243 -12.44 -16.07 10.27
C VAL A 243 -12.16 -16.76 11.61
N PRO A 244 -11.76 -18.03 11.64
CA PRO A 244 -11.39 -18.71 12.88
C PRO A 244 -10.25 -18.00 13.62
N VAL A 245 -10.40 -17.85 14.94
CA VAL A 245 -9.39 -17.25 15.82
C VAL A 245 -9.10 -18.19 16.97
N SER A 246 -7.85 -18.56 17.17
CA SER A 246 -7.40 -19.30 18.34
C SER A 246 -6.63 -18.36 19.27
N ILE A 247 -7.09 -18.20 20.50
CA ILE A 247 -6.41 -17.45 21.54
C ILE A 247 -5.72 -18.40 22.50
N VAL A 248 -4.48 -18.09 22.84
CA VAL A 248 -3.68 -18.80 23.85
C VAL A 248 -3.49 -17.89 25.04
N ARG A 249 -3.92 -18.33 26.19
CA ARG A 249 -3.69 -17.64 27.48
C ARG A 249 -2.26 -17.87 27.99
N PRO A 250 -1.79 -17.02 28.90
CA PRO A 250 -0.47 -17.22 29.53
C PRO A 250 -0.30 -18.60 30.21
N ASN A 251 -1.39 -19.21 30.67
CA ASN A 251 -1.40 -20.54 31.28
C ASN A 251 -1.45 -21.71 30.26
N GLY A 252 -1.32 -21.41 28.96
CA GLY A 252 -1.35 -22.39 27.86
C GLY A 252 -2.75 -22.81 27.40
N THR A 253 -3.83 -22.36 28.04
CA THR A 253 -5.20 -22.70 27.63
C THR A 253 -5.50 -22.09 26.26
N ARG A 254 -5.99 -22.90 25.33
CA ARG A 254 -6.43 -22.47 24.01
C ARG A 254 -7.94 -22.30 23.97
N LEU A 255 -8.38 -21.18 23.42
CA LEU A 255 -9.79 -20.81 23.28
C LEU A 255 -10.09 -20.54 21.82
N ALA A 256 -11.24 -21.04 21.32
CA ALA A 256 -11.65 -20.90 19.94
C ALA A 256 -12.74 -19.83 19.77
N PHE A 257 -12.53 -18.95 18.82
CA PHE A 257 -13.42 -17.85 18.47
C PHE A 257 -13.57 -17.77 16.95
N GLU A 258 -14.51 -16.92 16.53
CA GLU A 258 -14.65 -16.47 15.16
C GLU A 258 -14.67 -14.93 15.14
N THR A 259 -14.13 -14.32 14.09
CA THR A 259 -14.26 -12.87 13.92
C THR A 259 -15.70 -12.51 13.56
N ILE A 260 -16.17 -11.40 14.13
CA ILE A 260 -17.36 -10.69 13.62
C ILE A 260 -16.88 -9.62 12.66
N ASN A 261 -15.83 -8.91 13.05
CA ASN A 261 -15.07 -8.01 12.21
C ASN A 261 -13.64 -7.89 12.75
N TYR A 262 -12.73 -7.45 11.91
CA TYR A 262 -11.32 -7.26 12.27
C TYR A 262 -10.73 -6.07 11.51
N SER A 263 -9.61 -5.58 12.01
CA SER A 263 -8.85 -4.47 11.43
C SER A 263 -7.38 -4.61 11.81
N GLU A 264 -6.52 -3.79 11.25
CA GLU A 264 -5.08 -3.75 11.57
C GLU A 264 -4.78 -3.59 13.06
N ILE A 265 -5.66 -2.91 13.79
CA ILE A 265 -5.46 -2.58 15.21
C ILE A 265 -6.39 -3.31 16.16
N GLY A 266 -7.29 -4.16 15.67
CA GLY A 266 -8.19 -4.87 16.57
C GLY A 266 -9.11 -5.89 15.94
N LEU A 267 -9.59 -6.79 16.79
CA LEU A 267 -10.51 -7.86 16.48
C LEU A 267 -11.79 -7.65 17.27
N LEU A 268 -12.94 -7.85 16.64
CA LEU A 268 -14.19 -8.14 17.33
C LEU A 268 -14.50 -9.62 17.10
N ILE A 269 -14.49 -10.42 18.14
CA ILE A 269 -14.61 -11.86 18.09
C ILE A 269 -15.81 -12.35 18.91
N THR A 270 -16.32 -13.51 18.56
CA THR A 270 -17.35 -14.23 19.31
C THR A 270 -16.88 -15.66 19.55
N PRO A 271 -17.19 -16.26 20.71
CA PRO A 271 -16.86 -17.66 20.97
C PRO A 271 -17.55 -18.58 19.99
N THR A 272 -16.87 -19.64 19.56
CA THR A 272 -17.52 -20.75 18.86
C THR A 272 -18.45 -21.50 19.83
N LYS A 273 -19.48 -22.20 19.31
CA LYS A 273 -20.57 -22.82 20.09
C LYS A 273 -20.14 -23.76 21.22
N SER A 274 -18.90 -24.19 21.27
CA SER A 274 -18.39 -25.20 22.22
C SER A 274 -17.60 -24.64 23.41
N ALA A 275 -17.39 -23.32 23.50
CA ALA A 275 -16.54 -22.72 24.53
C ALA A 275 -17.27 -21.66 25.33
N ASP A 276 -17.11 -21.67 26.67
CA ASP A 276 -17.40 -20.52 27.53
C ASP A 276 -16.07 -19.83 27.90
N PRO A 277 -15.54 -19.01 27.01
CA PRO A 277 -14.24 -18.37 27.22
C PRO A 277 -14.44 -17.08 28.00
N ARG A 278 -14.18 -17.12 29.28
CA ARG A 278 -14.16 -15.91 30.12
C ARG A 278 -12.82 -15.20 29.92
N LEU A 279 -12.77 -14.29 28.94
CA LEU A 279 -11.69 -13.29 28.85
C LEU A 279 -12.08 -12.08 29.68
N SER A 280 -11.10 -11.47 30.35
CA SER A 280 -11.30 -10.29 31.20
C SER A 280 -10.75 -9.05 30.51
N VAL A 281 -11.41 -7.90 30.72
CA VAL A 281 -10.91 -6.63 30.23
C VAL A 281 -9.52 -6.36 30.82
N GLY A 282 -8.56 -5.96 29.99
CA GLY A 282 -7.16 -5.77 30.34
C GLY A 282 -6.31 -7.04 30.25
N GLU A 283 -6.92 -8.22 29.99
CA GLU A 283 -6.17 -9.46 29.81
C GLU A 283 -5.29 -9.40 28.56
N SER A 284 -4.00 -9.68 28.72
CA SER A 284 -3.08 -9.84 27.59
C SER A 284 -3.28 -11.23 26.98
N VAL A 285 -3.41 -11.29 25.67
CA VAL A 285 -3.66 -12.51 24.93
C VAL A 285 -2.69 -12.62 23.76
N SER A 286 -2.33 -13.83 23.42
CA SER A 286 -1.68 -14.14 22.14
C SER A 286 -2.55 -15.13 21.38
N GLY A 287 -2.38 -15.18 20.06
CA GLY A 287 -3.22 -16.08 19.29
C GLY A 287 -2.84 -16.13 17.83
N VAL A 288 -3.70 -16.78 17.07
CA VAL A 288 -3.59 -16.87 15.62
C VAL A 288 -4.96 -16.64 14.98
N ILE A 289 -4.97 -15.94 13.86
CA ILE A 289 -6.15 -15.71 13.01
C ILE A 289 -5.99 -16.61 11.80
N GLY A 290 -7.02 -17.44 11.49
CA GLY A 290 -6.97 -18.43 10.42
C GLY A 290 -6.73 -19.85 10.94
N VAL A 291 -6.57 -20.81 10.02
CA VAL A 291 -6.37 -22.25 10.32
C VAL A 291 -5.18 -22.83 9.53
N GLY A 292 -4.54 -23.84 10.11
CA GLY A 292 -3.42 -24.56 9.49
C GLY A 292 -2.14 -23.73 9.38
N GLU A 293 -1.35 -23.96 8.35
CA GLU A 293 -0.09 -23.23 8.07
C GLU A 293 -0.31 -21.74 7.81
N THR A 294 -1.55 -21.32 7.69
CA THR A 294 -2.02 -20.02 7.28
C THR A 294 -2.37 -19.09 8.44
N ALA A 295 -2.24 -19.59 9.66
CA ALA A 295 -2.62 -18.85 10.85
C ALA A 295 -1.63 -17.72 11.15
N THR A 296 -2.12 -16.47 11.11
CA THR A 296 -1.33 -15.27 11.41
C THR A 296 -1.26 -15.06 12.91
N PRO A 297 -0.07 -15.09 13.54
CA PRO A 297 0.07 -14.85 14.97
C PRO A 297 -0.20 -13.38 15.31
N PHE A 298 -0.82 -13.16 16.47
CA PHE A 298 -0.99 -11.81 17.01
C PHE A 298 -0.76 -11.80 18.53
N LYS A 299 -0.42 -10.63 19.06
CA LYS A 299 -0.53 -10.30 20.49
C LYS A 299 -1.54 -9.18 20.67
N GLY A 300 -2.27 -9.21 21.73
CA GLY A 300 -3.32 -8.21 21.96
C GLY A 300 -3.71 -8.07 23.43
N VAL A 301 -4.54 -7.06 23.66
CA VAL A 301 -5.16 -6.82 24.98
C VAL A 301 -6.67 -6.75 24.81
N VAL A 302 -7.38 -7.43 25.68
CA VAL A 302 -8.85 -7.39 25.70
C VAL A 302 -9.32 -6.02 26.15
N LEU A 303 -10.02 -5.29 25.28
CA LEU A 303 -10.52 -3.95 25.58
C LEU A 303 -11.92 -3.95 26.16
N ARG A 304 -12.76 -4.89 25.73
CA ARG A 304 -14.17 -4.95 26.09
C ARG A 304 -14.71 -6.35 25.96
N VAL A 305 -15.59 -6.72 26.88
CA VAL A 305 -16.40 -7.93 26.83
C VAL A 305 -17.86 -7.51 26.97
N ASP A 306 -18.64 -7.71 25.90
CA ASP A 306 -20.06 -7.33 25.90
C ASP A 306 -20.94 -8.47 26.47
N PRO A 307 -22.11 -8.16 27.03
CA PRO A 307 -23.04 -9.17 27.55
C PRO A 307 -23.49 -10.23 26.53
N GLY A 308 -23.41 -9.91 25.21
CA GLY A 308 -23.70 -10.82 24.12
C GLY A 308 -22.53 -11.72 23.69
N ARG A 309 -21.51 -11.87 24.55
CA ARG A 309 -20.28 -12.63 24.28
C ARG A 309 -19.42 -12.10 23.13
N ARG A 310 -19.54 -10.81 22.75
CA ARG A 310 -18.65 -10.17 21.81
C ARG A 310 -17.44 -9.61 22.57
N ILE A 311 -16.25 -9.90 22.09
CA ILE A 311 -15.00 -9.51 22.73
C ILE A 311 -14.20 -8.64 21.77
N ALA A 312 -13.87 -7.44 22.19
CA ALA A 312 -12.98 -6.57 21.44
C ALA A 312 -11.54 -6.73 21.94
N VAL A 313 -10.64 -7.08 21.05
CA VAL A 313 -9.20 -7.23 21.31
C VAL A 313 -8.46 -6.15 20.52
N LYS A 314 -7.63 -5.37 21.18
CA LYS A 314 -6.66 -4.48 20.52
C LYS A 314 -5.41 -5.28 20.19
N ILE A 315 -5.02 -5.28 18.92
CA ILE A 315 -3.77 -5.88 18.49
C ILE A 315 -2.62 -4.95 18.89
N VAL A 316 -1.62 -5.50 19.56
CA VAL A 316 -0.38 -4.81 19.87
C VAL A 316 0.62 -5.22 18.80
N VAL A 317 0.85 -4.32 17.85
CA VAL A 317 1.93 -4.49 16.88
C VAL A 317 3.23 -4.26 17.63
N GLU A 318 4.00 -5.31 17.91
CA GLU A 318 5.40 -5.11 18.29
C GLU A 318 6.07 -4.49 17.04
N GLN A 319 6.38 -3.20 17.12
CA GLN A 319 7.33 -2.62 16.18
C GLN A 319 8.61 -3.43 16.35
N ALA A 320 8.94 -4.21 15.34
CA ALA A 320 10.25 -4.84 15.25
C ALA A 320 11.27 -3.70 15.18
N LEU A 321 11.78 -3.32 16.37
CA LEU A 321 13.03 -2.61 16.48
C LEU A 321 14.11 -3.60 16.06
N ARG A 322 14.46 -3.61 14.77
CA ARG A 322 15.78 -3.98 14.27
C ARG A 322 16.02 -3.44 12.87
#